data_e27acd99b8af4d78d2d5f069d7ef7bc1
#
_entry.id   e27acd99b8af4d78d2d5f069d7ef7bc1
#
_cell.length_a   1.000
_cell.length_b   1.000
_cell.length_c   1.000
_cell.angle_alpha   90.00
_cell.angle_beta   90.00
_cell.angle_gamma   90.00
#
_symmetry.space_group_name_H-M   'P 1'
#
loop_
_entity.id
_entity.type
_entity.pdbx_description
1 polymer ?
#
loop_
_entity_poly.entity_id
_entity_poly.type
_entity_poly.pdbx_seq_one_letter_code
_entity_poly.pdbx_strand_id
1 'polypeptide(L)'
;KILVKGPDAGRFLDLIYTNMISTLKAGKCRYGLMCNEAGFVFDDGVVARLNDQSFLCHTTSGGADRVYAWLEEWLQTEWHHLKVFIVNLTEQYSQIAVAGPKARELLQTFKSIDLSAEKLPFMNFIETNIDDIWVRIYRISFSGELSYELAVNSNQAEELWNKLIKVGKKYKVQPYGTEALHILRAEKGFIVVGDETDGTVTPHDLGMEWIVSKKKKDFIGKKAFSLPHLNSSIRKQLVGILTLDTNKVLPDGCHAVEDGKAIGHVTSTYFSPTLKRSIALGLIENGRSRKGSTLEFEISSKESIFAKIVDPNFYDPEGAKQDG
;
A
#
# COMPACT_ATOMS: atom_id res chain seq x y z
N LYS A 1 6.47 11.44 -3.69
CA LYS A 1 6.51 11.24 -5.17
C LYS A 1 7.91 11.51 -5.66
N ILE A 2 8.60 10.47 -6.16
CA ILE A 2 10.00 10.54 -6.59
C ILE A 2 10.06 10.20 -8.08
N LEU A 3 10.55 11.14 -8.89
CA LEU A 3 10.80 10.91 -10.31
C LEU A 3 12.18 10.28 -10.47
N VAL A 4 12.23 9.12 -11.13
CA VAL A 4 13.47 8.44 -11.53
C VAL A 4 13.53 8.44 -13.06
N LYS A 5 14.55 9.07 -13.64
CA LYS A 5 14.65 9.29 -15.08
C LYS A 5 16.05 8.96 -15.59
N GLY A 6 16.13 8.42 -16.79
CA GLY A 6 17.37 8.14 -17.49
C GLY A 6 17.36 6.80 -18.24
N PRO A 7 18.34 6.57 -19.12
CA PRO A 7 18.42 5.31 -19.87
C PRO A 7 18.45 4.07 -19.00
N ASP A 8 19.07 4.17 -17.80
CA ASP A 8 19.21 3.05 -16.85
C ASP A 8 18.17 3.07 -15.73
N ALA A 9 17.15 3.97 -15.78
CA ALA A 9 16.17 4.11 -14.70
C ALA A 9 15.43 2.80 -14.38
N GLY A 10 14.99 2.06 -15.40
CA GLY A 10 14.35 0.77 -15.20
C GLY A 10 15.27 -0.28 -14.56
N ARG A 11 16.54 -0.32 -14.96
CA ARG A 11 17.56 -1.20 -14.36
C ARG A 11 17.84 -0.82 -12.91
N PHE A 12 17.99 0.46 -12.62
CA PHE A 12 18.16 0.96 -11.27
C PHE A 12 16.99 0.56 -10.36
N LEU A 13 15.74 0.80 -10.81
CA LEU A 13 14.56 0.42 -10.05
C LEU A 13 14.43 -1.11 -9.86
N ASP A 14 14.97 -1.90 -10.78
CA ASP A 14 15.05 -3.35 -10.59
C ASP A 14 16.03 -3.74 -9.48
N LEU A 15 17.06 -2.96 -9.20
CA LEU A 15 17.97 -3.18 -8.08
C LEU A 15 17.38 -2.74 -6.74
N ILE A 16 16.47 -1.77 -6.76
CA ILE A 16 15.79 -1.20 -5.58
C ILE A 16 14.60 -2.06 -5.13
N TYR A 17 13.65 -2.32 -6.03
CA TYR A 17 12.41 -3.03 -5.71
C TYR A 17 12.59 -4.55 -5.72
N THR A 18 11.77 -5.26 -4.97
CA THR A 18 11.76 -6.73 -4.97
C THR A 18 11.24 -7.32 -6.28
N ASN A 19 10.36 -6.61 -6.99
CA ASN A 19 9.75 -7.03 -8.27
C ASN A 19 10.41 -6.35 -9.49
N MET A 20 10.06 -6.83 -10.69
CA MET A 20 10.59 -6.31 -11.96
C MET A 20 9.87 -5.02 -12.35
N ILE A 21 10.52 -3.87 -12.19
CA ILE A 21 9.97 -2.55 -12.60
C ILE A 21 10.28 -2.25 -14.07
N SER A 22 11.45 -2.65 -14.57
CA SER A 22 11.88 -2.42 -15.97
C SER A 22 10.92 -3.00 -17.01
N THR A 23 10.16 -4.05 -16.67
CA THR A 23 9.19 -4.70 -17.57
C THR A 23 7.82 -4.00 -17.60
N LEU A 24 7.60 -3.01 -16.78
CA LEU A 24 6.37 -2.22 -16.77
C LEU A 24 6.26 -1.45 -18.09
N LYS A 25 5.09 -1.48 -18.74
CA LYS A 25 4.85 -0.71 -19.97
C LYS A 25 4.50 0.74 -19.63
N ALA A 26 4.85 1.68 -20.52
CA ALA A 26 4.41 3.08 -20.38
C ALA A 26 2.88 3.17 -20.25
N GLY A 27 2.38 4.09 -19.44
CA GLY A 27 0.96 4.24 -19.10
C GLY A 27 0.44 3.29 -18.04
N LYS A 28 1.29 2.39 -17.49
CA LYS A 28 0.91 1.41 -16.48
C LYS A 28 1.55 1.70 -15.14
N CYS A 29 0.91 1.16 -14.11
CA CYS A 29 1.36 1.17 -12.72
C CYS A 29 1.71 -0.24 -12.25
N ARG A 30 2.55 -0.32 -11.21
CA ARG A 30 2.87 -1.56 -10.53
C ARG A 30 3.15 -1.27 -9.05
N TYR A 31 2.45 -1.98 -8.17
CA TYR A 31 2.78 -1.95 -6.76
C TYR A 31 4.11 -2.70 -6.52
N GLY A 32 4.96 -2.17 -5.67
CA GLY A 32 6.28 -2.70 -5.37
C GLY A 32 6.65 -2.53 -3.90
N LEU A 33 7.52 -3.42 -3.42
CA LEU A 33 8.16 -3.36 -2.12
C LEU A 33 9.65 -3.10 -2.27
N MET A 34 10.19 -2.28 -1.38
CA MET A 34 11.61 -2.08 -1.17
C MET A 34 12.04 -2.76 0.14
N CYS A 35 13.19 -3.40 0.13
CA CYS A 35 13.79 -3.97 1.33
C CYS A 35 15.12 -3.29 1.62
N ASN A 36 15.51 -3.26 2.91
CA ASN A 36 16.87 -2.95 3.28
C ASN A 36 17.80 -4.16 3.04
N GLU A 37 19.09 -4.02 3.29
CA GLU A 37 20.12 -5.03 3.06
C GLU A 37 19.90 -6.30 3.91
N ALA A 38 19.26 -6.16 5.07
CA ALA A 38 18.89 -7.27 5.94
C ALA A 38 17.63 -8.02 5.47
N GLY A 39 17.01 -7.60 4.34
CA GLY A 39 15.81 -8.24 3.78
C GLY A 39 14.50 -7.81 4.44
N PHE A 40 14.52 -6.83 5.32
CA PHE A 40 13.32 -6.29 5.95
C PHE A 40 12.67 -5.22 5.07
N VAL A 41 11.34 -5.18 5.09
CA VAL A 41 10.58 -4.17 4.35
C VAL A 41 10.98 -2.77 4.80
N PHE A 42 11.40 -1.96 3.84
CA PHE A 42 11.86 -0.59 4.04
C PHE A 42 10.78 0.43 3.69
N ASP A 43 10.16 0.27 2.52
CA ASP A 43 9.03 1.09 2.07
C ASP A 43 8.26 0.35 0.96
N ASP A 44 7.09 0.85 0.62
CA ASP A 44 6.27 0.31 -0.45
C ASP A 44 5.67 1.42 -1.33
N GLY A 45 4.94 1.04 -2.34
CA GLY A 45 4.12 1.97 -3.09
C GLY A 45 3.95 1.61 -4.55
N VAL A 46 3.35 2.53 -5.29
CA VAL A 46 3.00 2.32 -6.69
C VAL A 46 3.99 3.04 -7.59
N VAL A 47 4.60 2.31 -8.51
CA VAL A 47 5.47 2.87 -9.56
C VAL A 47 4.67 3.01 -10.84
N ALA A 48 4.60 4.23 -11.38
CA ALA A 48 4.02 4.53 -12.69
C ALA A 48 5.13 4.73 -13.73
N ARG A 49 5.08 4.03 -14.86
CA ARG A 49 6.00 4.28 -15.96
C ARG A 49 5.43 5.33 -16.90
N LEU A 50 6.01 6.54 -16.88
CA LEU A 50 5.54 7.68 -17.68
C LEU A 50 5.90 7.53 -19.16
N ASN A 51 7.13 7.07 -19.43
CA ASN A 51 7.65 6.76 -20.75
C ASN A 51 8.81 5.77 -20.64
N ASP A 52 9.55 5.53 -21.71
CA ASP A 52 10.61 4.52 -21.74
C ASP A 52 11.72 4.74 -20.73
N GLN A 53 11.99 5.99 -20.37
CA GLN A 53 13.09 6.39 -19.50
C GLN A 53 12.64 7.13 -18.23
N SER A 54 11.35 7.17 -17.92
CA SER A 54 10.83 7.95 -16.79
C SER A 54 9.82 7.16 -15.98
N PHE A 55 10.06 7.08 -14.68
CA PHE A 55 9.21 6.41 -13.71
C PHE A 55 8.88 7.38 -12.57
N LEU A 56 7.64 7.38 -12.13
CA LEU A 56 7.22 8.11 -10.94
C LEU A 56 6.91 7.08 -9.83
N CYS A 57 7.72 7.11 -8.78
CA CYS A 57 7.58 6.25 -7.63
C CYS A 57 6.74 6.99 -6.58
N HIS A 58 5.57 6.45 -6.24
CA HIS A 58 4.82 6.86 -5.06
C HIS A 58 5.31 6.00 -3.89
N THR A 59 5.75 6.64 -2.84
CA THR A 59 6.22 6.03 -1.60
C THR A 59 5.28 6.41 -0.46
N THR A 60 5.48 5.86 0.71
CA THR A 60 4.83 6.38 1.92
C THR A 60 5.10 7.87 2.04
N SER A 61 4.06 8.68 2.26
CA SER A 61 4.19 10.16 2.24
C SER A 61 5.18 10.65 3.30
N GLY A 62 5.10 10.15 4.52
CA GLY A 62 6.03 10.49 5.61
C GLY A 62 7.45 9.92 5.42
N GLY A 63 7.62 8.92 4.54
CA GLY A 63 8.90 8.30 4.23
C GLY A 63 9.60 8.87 2.99
N ALA A 64 8.97 9.78 2.25
CA ALA A 64 9.44 10.21 0.94
C ALA A 64 10.89 10.74 0.93
N ASP A 65 11.25 11.57 1.90
CA ASP A 65 12.61 12.12 2.00
C ASP A 65 13.63 11.05 2.38
N ARG A 66 13.25 10.13 3.27
CA ARG A 66 14.10 8.98 3.64
C ARG A 66 14.35 8.08 2.44
N VAL A 67 13.31 7.75 1.68
CA VAL A 67 13.44 6.93 0.47
C VAL A 67 14.26 7.67 -0.58
N TYR A 68 14.03 8.97 -0.78
CA TYR A 68 14.80 9.78 -1.73
C TYR A 68 16.30 9.77 -1.38
N ALA A 69 16.66 10.06 -0.13
CA ALA A 69 18.05 10.05 0.33
C ALA A 69 18.70 8.66 0.16
N TRP A 70 17.97 7.60 0.46
CA TRP A 70 18.44 6.22 0.30
C TRP A 70 18.66 5.83 -1.17
N LEU A 71 17.77 6.25 -2.08
CA LEU A 71 17.96 6.05 -3.53
C LEU A 71 19.20 6.80 -4.04
N GLU A 72 19.41 8.04 -3.59
CA GLU A 72 20.59 8.84 -3.93
C GLU A 72 21.88 8.18 -3.41
N GLU A 73 21.87 7.69 -2.17
CA GLU A 73 23.01 7.00 -1.57
C GLU A 73 23.43 5.79 -2.43
N TRP A 74 22.49 4.89 -2.75
CA TRP A 74 22.77 3.73 -3.57
C TRP A 74 23.25 4.08 -4.97
N LEU A 75 22.67 5.10 -5.58
CA LEU A 75 23.09 5.55 -6.91
C LEU A 75 24.51 6.11 -6.90
N GLN A 76 24.86 6.87 -5.87
CA GLN A 76 26.16 7.55 -5.81
C GLN A 76 27.29 6.65 -5.31
N THR A 77 27.01 5.65 -4.52
CA THR A 77 28.01 4.75 -3.94
C THR A 77 28.21 3.49 -4.77
N GLU A 78 27.15 2.71 -4.97
CA GLU A 78 27.27 1.39 -5.59
C GLU A 78 27.03 1.44 -7.11
N TRP A 79 26.16 2.31 -7.60
CA TRP A 79 25.71 2.30 -9.00
C TRP A 79 25.98 3.61 -9.73
N HIS A 80 27.03 4.35 -9.36
CA HIS A 80 27.43 5.62 -9.95
C HIS A 80 27.66 5.56 -11.47
N HIS A 81 27.84 4.37 -12.03
CA HIS A 81 27.99 4.14 -13.46
C HIS A 81 26.65 4.13 -14.21
N LEU A 82 25.51 4.06 -13.52
CA LEU A 82 24.18 4.11 -14.14
C LEU A 82 23.80 5.54 -14.48
N LYS A 83 23.26 5.72 -15.68
CA LYS A 83 22.76 7.03 -16.15
C LYS A 83 21.32 7.24 -15.65
N VAL A 84 21.21 7.69 -14.41
CA VAL A 84 19.93 7.91 -13.71
C VAL A 84 19.95 9.27 -13.03
N PHE A 85 18.83 9.97 -13.07
CA PHE A 85 18.55 11.20 -12.35
C PHE A 85 17.34 10.99 -11.45
N ILE A 86 17.42 11.44 -10.21
CA ILE A 86 16.38 11.28 -9.20
C ILE A 86 15.95 12.67 -8.73
N VAL A 87 14.63 12.90 -8.66
CA VAL A 87 14.08 14.19 -8.22
C VAL A 87 12.91 13.96 -7.28
N ASN A 88 12.94 14.58 -6.10
CA ASN A 88 11.80 14.58 -5.19
C ASN A 88 10.75 15.59 -5.67
N LEU A 89 9.56 15.10 -6.02
CA LEU A 89 8.43 15.90 -6.51
C LEU A 89 7.25 15.90 -5.53
N THR A 90 7.47 15.49 -4.27
CA THR A 90 6.40 15.31 -3.29
C THR A 90 5.56 16.56 -3.11
N GLU A 91 6.19 17.71 -2.96
CA GLU A 91 5.51 18.98 -2.75
C GLU A 91 4.92 19.61 -4.03
N GLN A 92 5.31 19.13 -5.19
CA GLN A 92 4.85 19.69 -6.47
C GLN A 92 3.48 19.16 -6.89
N TYR A 93 3.11 17.97 -6.40
CA TYR A 93 1.85 17.33 -6.73
C TYR A 93 1.02 17.04 -5.49
N SER A 94 -0.19 17.54 -5.46
CA SER A 94 -1.25 17.06 -4.56
C SER A 94 -1.98 15.88 -5.18
N GLN A 95 -2.49 14.98 -4.35
CA GLN A 95 -3.20 13.78 -4.78
C GLN A 95 -4.56 13.71 -4.09
N ILE A 96 -5.63 13.62 -4.88
CA ILE A 96 -7.00 13.54 -4.41
C ILE A 96 -7.56 12.18 -4.81
N ALA A 97 -7.97 11.38 -3.82
CA ALA A 97 -8.64 10.11 -4.06
C ALA A 97 -10.15 10.32 -4.24
N VAL A 98 -10.70 9.72 -5.30
CA VAL A 98 -12.14 9.62 -5.54
C VAL A 98 -12.50 8.14 -5.55
N ALA A 99 -13.09 7.66 -4.44
CA ALA A 99 -13.33 6.25 -4.21
C ALA A 99 -14.83 5.95 -4.00
N GLY A 100 -15.23 4.74 -4.34
CA GLY A 100 -16.57 4.21 -4.17
C GLY A 100 -17.27 3.85 -5.49
N PRO A 101 -18.43 3.19 -5.44
CA PRO A 101 -19.08 2.60 -6.61
C PRO A 101 -19.51 3.62 -7.68
N LYS A 102 -19.63 4.89 -7.32
CA LYS A 102 -19.99 5.98 -8.25
C LYS A 102 -18.82 6.85 -8.67
N ALA A 103 -17.59 6.48 -8.31
CA ALA A 103 -16.40 7.29 -8.61
C ALA A 103 -16.20 7.50 -10.11
N ARG A 104 -16.39 6.45 -10.92
CA ARG A 104 -16.32 6.52 -12.38
C ARG A 104 -17.37 7.47 -12.97
N GLU A 105 -18.63 7.33 -12.57
CA GLU A 105 -19.73 8.16 -13.04
C GLU A 105 -19.50 9.64 -12.70
N LEU A 106 -19.02 9.92 -11.49
CA LEU A 106 -18.69 11.28 -11.06
C LEU A 106 -17.62 11.89 -11.98
N LEU A 107 -16.51 11.20 -12.17
CA LEU A 107 -15.40 11.72 -12.96
C LEU A 107 -15.75 11.85 -14.46
N GLN A 108 -16.52 10.93 -15.02
CA GLN A 108 -17.00 10.99 -16.41
C GLN A 108 -18.01 12.13 -16.67
N THR A 109 -18.46 12.83 -15.62
CA THR A 109 -19.24 14.07 -15.80
C THR A 109 -18.40 15.15 -16.47
N PHE A 110 -17.08 15.14 -16.30
CA PHE A 110 -16.17 15.98 -17.04
C PHE A 110 -15.98 15.42 -18.45
N LYS A 111 -16.52 16.12 -19.45
CA LYS A 111 -16.71 15.61 -20.84
C LYS A 111 -15.44 15.18 -21.57
N SER A 112 -14.26 15.57 -21.08
CA SER A 112 -12.96 15.23 -21.67
C SER A 112 -12.41 13.86 -21.23
N ILE A 113 -13.14 13.11 -20.37
CA ILE A 113 -12.60 11.94 -19.69
C ILE A 113 -13.40 10.69 -20.03
N ASP A 114 -12.74 9.68 -20.60
CA ASP A 114 -13.25 8.32 -20.72
C ASP A 114 -12.50 7.39 -19.76
N LEU A 115 -13.19 6.97 -18.68
CA LEU A 115 -12.68 6.07 -17.66
C LEU A 115 -13.30 4.67 -17.74
N SER A 116 -13.80 4.29 -18.92
CA SER A 116 -14.24 2.91 -19.15
C SER A 116 -13.12 1.91 -18.79
N ALA A 117 -13.48 0.71 -18.41
CA ALA A 117 -12.49 -0.32 -18.04
C ALA A 117 -11.54 -0.66 -19.19
N GLU A 118 -11.98 -0.45 -20.44
CA GLU A 118 -11.17 -0.65 -21.64
C GLU A 118 -10.13 0.45 -21.84
N LYS A 119 -10.49 1.71 -21.58
CA LYS A 119 -9.61 2.87 -21.76
C LYS A 119 -8.66 3.06 -20.59
N LEU A 120 -9.15 2.86 -19.38
CA LEU A 120 -8.34 2.93 -18.16
C LEU A 120 -8.51 1.66 -17.32
N PRO A 121 -7.83 0.55 -17.68
CA PRO A 121 -7.81 -0.67 -16.87
C PRO A 121 -7.21 -0.43 -15.48
N PHE A 122 -7.50 -1.32 -14.51
CA PHE A 122 -6.86 -1.28 -13.20
C PHE A 122 -5.33 -1.29 -13.32
N MET A 123 -4.64 -0.57 -12.45
CA MET A 123 -3.18 -0.34 -12.48
C MET A 123 -2.69 0.34 -13.75
N ASN A 124 -3.49 1.23 -14.33
CA ASN A 124 -3.10 2.14 -15.41
C ASN A 124 -3.33 3.59 -14.99
N PHE A 125 -2.76 4.50 -15.75
CA PHE A 125 -3.04 5.94 -15.61
C PHE A 125 -3.18 6.60 -16.99
N ILE A 126 -3.83 7.76 -16.97
CA ILE A 126 -3.92 8.68 -18.12
C ILE A 126 -3.57 10.08 -17.67
N GLU A 127 -3.12 10.91 -18.61
CA GLU A 127 -2.99 12.35 -18.44
C GLU A 127 -4.06 13.05 -19.26
N THR A 128 -4.76 14.00 -18.64
CA THR A 128 -5.88 14.71 -19.26
C THR A 128 -6.09 16.06 -18.57
N ASN A 129 -7.11 16.80 -18.99
CA ASN A 129 -7.53 18.01 -18.29
C ASN A 129 -8.95 17.83 -17.73
N ILE A 130 -9.16 18.33 -16.52
CA ILE A 130 -10.48 18.60 -15.95
C ILE A 130 -10.71 20.09 -16.14
N ASP A 131 -11.49 20.46 -17.14
CA ASP A 131 -11.60 21.82 -17.69
C ASP A 131 -10.20 22.31 -18.11
N ASP A 132 -9.65 23.31 -17.43
CA ASP A 132 -8.33 23.92 -17.64
C ASP A 132 -7.23 23.37 -16.70
N ILE A 133 -7.58 22.46 -15.79
CA ILE A 133 -6.65 21.85 -14.83
C ILE A 133 -6.05 20.59 -15.40
N TRP A 134 -4.73 20.56 -15.61
CA TRP A 134 -4.05 19.31 -15.94
C TRP A 134 -4.10 18.33 -14.76
N VAL A 135 -4.44 17.08 -15.04
CA VAL A 135 -4.50 16.00 -14.06
C VAL A 135 -3.91 14.71 -14.62
N ARG A 136 -3.24 13.96 -13.77
CA ARG A 136 -2.92 12.55 -14.02
C ARG A 136 -3.83 11.68 -13.16
N ILE A 137 -4.64 10.87 -13.81
CA ILE A 137 -5.63 10.00 -13.17
C ILE A 137 -5.08 8.59 -13.15
N TYR A 138 -4.83 8.06 -11.96
CA TYR A 138 -4.44 6.68 -11.74
C TYR A 138 -5.66 5.85 -11.36
N ARG A 139 -5.89 4.70 -12.00
CA ARG A 139 -6.87 3.73 -11.52
C ARG A 139 -6.18 2.76 -10.58
N ILE A 140 -6.07 3.17 -9.34
CA ILE A 140 -5.50 2.43 -8.21
C ILE A 140 -6.40 2.59 -7.01
N SER A 141 -6.32 1.65 -6.05
CA SER A 141 -7.19 1.67 -4.87
C SER A 141 -6.44 1.23 -3.63
N PHE A 142 -6.42 2.09 -2.63
CA PHE A 142 -6.01 1.75 -1.27
C PHE A 142 -7.20 1.49 -0.34
N SER A 143 -8.39 1.99 -0.71
CA SER A 143 -9.64 1.73 0.03
C SER A 143 -10.25 0.36 -0.26
N GLY A 144 -9.81 -0.33 -1.32
CA GLY A 144 -10.42 -1.58 -1.78
C GLY A 144 -11.69 -1.41 -2.61
N GLU A 145 -12.17 -0.18 -2.80
CA GLU A 145 -13.30 0.16 -3.67
C GLU A 145 -12.81 0.57 -5.07
N LEU A 146 -13.73 0.70 -6.04
CA LEU A 146 -13.44 1.39 -7.29
C LEU A 146 -12.89 2.78 -6.96
N SER A 147 -11.66 3.05 -7.34
CA SER A 147 -10.96 4.26 -6.93
C SER A 147 -10.08 4.82 -8.04
N TYR A 148 -10.00 6.14 -8.05
CA TYR A 148 -9.12 6.93 -8.88
C TYR A 148 -8.35 7.91 -8.01
N GLU A 149 -7.05 7.99 -8.22
CA GLU A 149 -6.21 9.00 -7.57
C GLU A 149 -5.81 10.04 -8.61
N LEU A 150 -6.17 11.29 -8.35
CA LEU A 150 -5.95 12.42 -9.23
C LEU A 150 -4.74 13.21 -8.74
N ALA A 151 -3.61 13.12 -9.43
CA ALA A 151 -2.47 13.98 -9.19
C ALA A 151 -2.63 15.29 -9.97
N VAL A 152 -2.46 16.39 -9.28
CA VAL A 152 -2.59 17.76 -9.82
C VAL A 152 -1.45 18.61 -9.28
N ASN A 153 -1.04 19.66 -9.99
CA ASN A 153 -0.12 20.63 -9.45
C ASN A 153 -0.65 21.20 -8.13
N SER A 154 0.19 21.30 -7.11
CA SER A 154 -0.24 21.62 -5.75
C SER A 154 -0.98 22.97 -5.66
N ASN A 155 -0.61 23.96 -6.49
CA ASN A 155 -1.29 25.27 -6.55
C ASN A 155 -2.70 25.22 -7.16
N GLN A 156 -3.09 24.11 -7.80
CA GLN A 156 -4.43 23.92 -8.39
C GLN A 156 -5.27 22.89 -7.60
N ALA A 157 -4.75 22.37 -6.49
CA ALA A 157 -5.41 21.30 -5.74
C ALA A 157 -6.74 21.74 -5.14
N GLU A 158 -6.81 22.95 -4.58
CA GLU A 158 -8.04 23.49 -3.99
C GLU A 158 -9.12 23.69 -5.07
N GLU A 159 -8.75 24.21 -6.23
CA GLU A 159 -9.69 24.38 -7.34
C GLU A 159 -10.26 23.05 -7.81
N LEU A 160 -9.39 22.04 -8.01
CA LEU A 160 -9.82 20.69 -8.39
C LEU A 160 -10.74 20.08 -7.33
N TRP A 161 -10.39 20.19 -6.05
CA TRP A 161 -11.23 19.74 -4.95
C TRP A 161 -12.64 20.35 -4.98
N ASN A 162 -12.70 21.66 -5.12
CA ASN A 162 -13.98 22.38 -5.17
C ASN A 162 -14.84 21.97 -6.37
N LYS A 163 -14.23 21.75 -7.55
CA LYS A 163 -14.90 21.22 -8.73
C LYS A 163 -15.46 19.81 -8.46
N LEU A 164 -14.67 18.91 -7.88
CA LEU A 164 -15.10 17.54 -7.54
C LEU A 164 -16.26 17.54 -6.55
N ILE A 165 -16.19 18.33 -5.48
CA ILE A 165 -17.27 18.45 -4.49
C ILE A 165 -18.54 19.02 -5.13
N LYS A 166 -18.43 20.05 -5.97
CA LYS A 166 -19.58 20.67 -6.65
C LYS A 166 -20.31 19.66 -7.54
N VAL A 167 -19.57 18.96 -8.41
CA VAL A 167 -20.13 17.94 -9.31
C VAL A 167 -20.63 16.73 -8.53
N GLY A 168 -19.90 16.36 -7.48
CA GLY A 168 -20.18 15.18 -6.66
C GLY A 168 -21.48 15.25 -5.86
N LYS A 169 -22.08 16.44 -5.66
CA LYS A 169 -23.33 16.59 -4.89
C LYS A 169 -24.44 15.68 -5.40
N LYS A 170 -24.62 15.54 -6.70
CA LYS A 170 -25.65 14.65 -7.30
C LYS A 170 -25.38 13.16 -7.05
N TYR A 171 -24.13 12.80 -6.77
CA TYR A 171 -23.71 11.44 -6.44
C TYR A 171 -23.63 11.20 -4.94
N LYS A 172 -23.96 12.21 -4.12
CA LYS A 172 -23.87 12.19 -2.65
C LYS A 172 -22.41 11.98 -2.19
N VAL A 173 -21.47 12.63 -2.88
CA VAL A 173 -20.05 12.59 -2.48
C VAL A 173 -19.90 13.14 -1.06
N GLN A 174 -19.04 12.50 -0.28
CA GLN A 174 -18.66 12.93 1.06
C GLN A 174 -17.15 13.00 1.13
N PRO A 175 -16.56 14.07 1.67
CA PRO A 175 -15.17 14.05 2.10
C PRO A 175 -14.97 12.95 3.14
N TYR A 176 -13.88 12.20 3.04
CA TYR A 176 -13.50 11.24 4.07
C TYR A 176 -12.04 11.49 4.50
N GLY A 177 -11.76 11.27 5.78
CA GLY A 177 -10.45 11.48 6.36
C GLY A 177 -9.59 10.22 6.36
N THR A 178 -8.38 10.36 6.88
CA THR A 178 -7.41 9.27 6.96
C THR A 178 -7.90 8.11 7.83
N GLU A 179 -8.63 8.38 8.91
CA GLU A 179 -9.20 7.32 9.75
C GLU A 179 -10.15 6.40 8.97
N ALA A 180 -11.06 6.97 8.17
CA ALA A 180 -11.94 6.17 7.32
C ALA A 180 -11.15 5.36 6.28
N LEU A 181 -10.08 5.94 5.71
CA LEU A 181 -9.18 5.24 4.79
C LEU A 181 -8.46 4.07 5.47
N HIS A 182 -7.99 4.27 6.71
CA HIS A 182 -7.33 3.22 7.49
C HIS A 182 -8.28 2.05 7.82
N ILE A 183 -9.55 2.33 8.11
CA ILE A 183 -10.55 1.26 8.29
C ILE A 183 -10.73 0.48 6.98
N LEU A 184 -10.94 1.18 5.86
CA LEU A 184 -11.17 0.56 4.56
C LEU A 184 -9.96 -0.29 4.10
N ARG A 185 -8.74 0.21 4.24
CA ARG A 185 -7.53 -0.55 3.88
C ARG A 185 -7.37 -1.79 4.77
N ALA A 186 -7.70 -1.68 6.08
CA ALA A 186 -7.62 -2.80 7.00
C ALA A 186 -8.67 -3.88 6.68
N GLU A 187 -9.87 -3.51 6.25
CA GLU A 187 -10.89 -4.45 5.73
C GLU A 187 -10.36 -5.30 4.57
N LYS A 188 -9.45 -4.75 3.76
CA LYS A 188 -8.77 -5.44 2.64
C LYS A 188 -7.48 -6.14 3.04
N GLY A 189 -7.01 -5.95 4.28
CA GLY A 189 -5.71 -6.46 4.71
C GLY A 189 -4.51 -5.78 4.05
N PHE A 190 -4.69 -4.58 3.49
CA PHE A 190 -3.59 -3.82 2.93
C PHE A 190 -2.72 -3.25 4.05
N ILE A 191 -1.41 -3.40 3.90
CA ILE A 191 -0.43 -2.93 4.89
C ILE A 191 -0.24 -1.41 4.84
N VAL A 192 0.18 -0.86 5.97
CA VAL A 192 0.77 0.48 6.08
C VAL A 192 2.19 0.33 6.62
N VAL A 193 3.14 0.95 5.93
CA VAL A 193 4.53 0.99 6.41
C VAL A 193 4.60 1.80 7.69
N GLY A 194 5.11 1.18 8.74
CA GLY A 194 5.14 1.73 10.10
C GLY A 194 4.15 1.05 11.05
N ASP A 195 3.02 0.54 10.53
CA ASP A 195 2.06 -0.23 11.32
C ASP A 195 2.37 -1.74 11.21
N GLU A 196 2.18 -2.34 10.03
CA GLU A 196 2.48 -3.76 9.77
C GLU A 196 3.97 -4.04 9.55
N THR A 197 4.80 -3.01 9.47
CA THR A 197 6.25 -3.15 9.28
C THR A 197 7.01 -2.47 10.43
N ASP A 198 7.49 -3.27 11.35
CA ASP A 198 8.24 -2.84 12.55
C ASP A 198 9.76 -2.75 12.32
N GLY A 199 10.21 -2.89 11.06
CA GLY A 199 11.63 -2.95 10.71
C GLY A 199 12.27 -4.33 10.83
N THR A 200 11.49 -5.36 11.20
CA THR A 200 11.97 -6.75 11.34
C THR A 200 11.22 -7.75 10.47
N VAL A 201 10.22 -7.30 9.70
CA VAL A 201 9.41 -8.15 8.83
C VAL A 201 9.95 -8.19 7.42
N THR A 202 9.90 -9.37 6.83
CA THR A 202 10.21 -9.61 5.42
C THR A 202 8.91 -9.61 4.59
N PRO A 203 8.97 -9.51 3.25
CA PRO A 203 7.80 -9.72 2.41
C PRO A 203 7.09 -11.07 2.65
N HIS A 204 7.86 -12.13 3.00
CA HIS A 204 7.30 -13.45 3.31
C HIS A 204 6.50 -13.44 4.61
N ASP A 205 6.94 -12.71 5.62
CA ASP A 205 6.21 -12.56 6.88
C ASP A 205 4.85 -11.89 6.66
N LEU A 206 4.77 -10.95 5.72
CA LEU A 206 3.55 -10.25 5.34
C LEU A 206 2.62 -11.05 4.38
N GLY A 207 3.02 -12.26 3.95
CA GLY A 207 2.28 -13.02 2.93
C GLY A 207 2.39 -12.43 1.53
N MET A 208 3.43 -11.63 1.29
CA MET A 208 3.66 -10.90 0.04
C MET A 208 4.81 -11.48 -0.79
N GLU A 209 5.11 -12.77 -0.64
CA GLU A 209 6.12 -13.47 -1.45
C GLU A 209 5.85 -13.43 -2.96
N TRP A 210 4.59 -13.24 -3.35
CA TRP A 210 4.17 -13.10 -4.75
C TRP A 210 4.80 -11.88 -5.44
N ILE A 211 5.17 -10.82 -4.69
CA ILE A 211 5.79 -9.61 -5.23
C ILE A 211 7.32 -9.74 -5.35
N VAL A 212 7.90 -10.74 -4.72
CA VAL A 212 9.36 -11.00 -4.78
C VAL A 212 9.69 -11.76 -6.05
N SER A 213 10.41 -11.13 -6.96
CA SER A 213 10.75 -11.73 -8.25
C SER A 213 11.74 -12.90 -8.12
N LYS A 214 11.31 -14.07 -8.57
CA LYS A 214 12.18 -15.26 -8.70
C LYS A 214 13.16 -15.15 -9.89
N LYS A 215 12.91 -14.25 -10.84
CA LYS A 215 13.69 -14.11 -12.08
C LYS A 215 14.89 -13.15 -11.94
N LYS A 216 14.86 -12.25 -10.96
CA LYS A 216 15.94 -11.28 -10.75
C LYS A 216 17.18 -11.97 -10.20
N LYS A 217 18.34 -11.60 -10.74
CA LYS A 217 19.62 -12.09 -10.23
C LYS A 217 19.91 -11.52 -8.84
N ASP A 218 19.68 -10.21 -8.68
CA ASP A 218 19.93 -9.51 -7.43
C ASP A 218 19.00 -8.28 -7.26
N PHE A 219 18.83 -7.84 -6.03
CA PHE A 219 18.22 -6.58 -5.58
C PHE A 219 18.57 -6.40 -4.10
N ILE A 220 18.41 -5.20 -3.56
CA ILE A 220 18.71 -4.94 -2.14
C ILE A 220 17.91 -5.87 -1.24
N GLY A 221 18.58 -6.56 -0.34
CA GLY A 221 17.99 -7.51 0.62
C GLY A 221 17.79 -8.93 0.09
N LYS A 222 17.95 -9.20 -1.21
CA LYS A 222 17.70 -10.55 -1.76
C LYS A 222 18.52 -11.64 -1.09
N LYS A 223 19.81 -11.38 -0.87
CA LYS A 223 20.74 -12.37 -0.27
C LYS A 223 20.32 -12.73 1.16
N ALA A 224 19.78 -11.78 1.89
CA ALA A 224 19.32 -12.00 3.25
C ALA A 224 18.20 -13.05 3.34
N PHE A 225 17.34 -13.17 2.32
CA PHE A 225 16.26 -14.18 2.31
C PHE A 225 16.75 -15.63 2.37
N SER A 226 18.04 -15.89 2.11
CA SER A 226 18.64 -17.22 2.29
C SER A 226 19.12 -17.51 3.71
N LEU A 227 19.12 -16.51 4.59
CA LEU A 227 19.56 -16.68 5.98
C LEU A 227 18.60 -17.56 6.78
N PRO A 228 19.11 -18.54 7.57
CA PRO A 228 18.26 -19.49 8.28
C PRO A 228 17.22 -18.84 9.20
N HIS A 229 17.59 -17.77 9.90
CA HIS A 229 16.66 -17.10 10.83
C HIS A 229 15.51 -16.37 10.11
N LEU A 230 15.67 -15.97 8.83
CA LEU A 230 14.59 -15.39 8.04
C LEU A 230 13.68 -16.45 7.40
N ASN A 231 14.09 -17.72 7.41
CA ASN A 231 13.30 -18.86 6.95
C ASN A 231 12.75 -19.70 8.10
N SER A 232 12.86 -19.22 9.34
CA SER A 232 12.36 -19.92 10.53
C SER A 232 10.84 -19.93 10.55
N SER A 233 10.25 -21.08 10.92
CA SER A 233 8.79 -21.23 11.08
C SER A 233 8.22 -20.43 12.26
N ILE A 234 9.06 -20.06 13.23
CA ILE A 234 8.64 -19.27 14.40
C ILE A 234 8.61 -17.77 14.14
N ARG A 235 8.87 -17.33 12.91
CA ARG A 235 8.76 -15.89 12.59
C ARG A 235 7.32 -15.42 12.77
N LYS A 236 7.20 -14.16 13.20
CA LYS A 236 5.90 -13.48 13.25
C LYS A 236 5.40 -13.25 11.83
N GLN A 237 4.14 -13.58 11.60
CA GLN A 237 3.50 -13.52 10.30
C GLN A 237 2.22 -12.70 10.39
N LEU A 238 1.95 -11.90 9.36
CA LEU A 238 0.73 -11.10 9.27
C LEU A 238 -0.50 -12.01 9.18
N VAL A 239 -1.46 -11.73 10.05
CA VAL A 239 -2.76 -12.41 10.12
C VAL A 239 -3.88 -11.41 10.37
N GLY A 240 -5.09 -11.80 10.04
CA GLY A 240 -6.31 -11.16 10.49
C GLY A 240 -6.73 -11.68 11.87
N ILE A 241 -7.37 -10.82 12.65
CA ILE A 241 -7.80 -11.11 14.01
C ILE A 241 -9.26 -10.65 14.17
N LEU A 242 -10.13 -11.55 14.61
CA LEU A 242 -11.55 -11.28 14.84
C LEU A 242 -11.88 -11.57 16.31
N THR A 243 -12.22 -10.55 17.07
CA THR A 243 -12.65 -10.70 18.47
C THR A 243 -13.90 -11.55 18.58
N LEU A 244 -13.99 -12.41 19.60
CA LEU A 244 -15.18 -13.24 19.84
C LEU A 244 -16.39 -12.37 20.20
N ASP A 245 -16.19 -11.34 21.02
CA ASP A 245 -17.16 -10.27 21.19
C ASP A 245 -16.98 -9.24 20.07
N THR A 246 -17.92 -9.20 19.15
CA THR A 246 -17.84 -8.39 17.93
C THR A 246 -17.73 -6.88 18.16
N ASN A 247 -18.15 -6.40 19.33
CA ASN A 247 -18.12 -4.99 19.70
C ASN A 247 -16.83 -4.57 20.46
N LYS A 248 -16.07 -5.55 20.96
CA LYS A 248 -14.81 -5.25 21.65
C LYS A 248 -13.68 -5.05 20.65
N VAL A 249 -13.16 -3.83 20.57
CA VAL A 249 -11.98 -3.48 19.78
C VAL A 249 -10.73 -3.77 20.61
N LEU A 250 -9.77 -4.50 20.04
CA LEU A 250 -8.47 -4.72 20.67
C LEU A 250 -7.71 -3.40 20.76
N PRO A 251 -6.99 -3.11 21.83
CA PRO A 251 -6.04 -2.00 21.84
C PRO A 251 -4.93 -2.20 20.81
N ASP A 252 -4.51 -1.12 20.19
CA ASP A 252 -3.34 -1.12 19.33
C ASP A 252 -2.09 -1.52 20.13
N GLY A 253 -1.22 -2.35 19.51
CA GLY A 253 -0.01 -2.88 20.16
C GLY A 253 -0.24 -3.94 21.24
N CYS A 254 -1.49 -4.33 21.59
CA CYS A 254 -1.72 -5.37 22.60
C CYS A 254 -1.13 -6.72 22.17
N HIS A 255 -0.64 -7.49 23.14
CA HIS A 255 0.07 -8.73 22.88
C HIS A 255 -0.85 -9.94 22.80
N ALA A 256 -0.63 -10.79 21.81
CA ALA A 256 -1.14 -12.16 21.81
C ALA A 256 -0.28 -13.00 22.76
N VAL A 257 -0.92 -13.75 23.67
CA VAL A 257 -0.26 -14.52 24.72
C VAL A 257 -0.61 -16.00 24.60
N GLU A 258 0.39 -16.85 24.76
CA GLU A 258 0.26 -18.31 24.85
C GLU A 258 1.20 -18.83 25.94
N ASP A 259 0.70 -19.61 26.89
CA ASP A 259 1.47 -20.13 28.04
C ASP A 259 2.25 -19.05 28.81
N GLY A 260 1.63 -17.87 28.97
CA GLY A 260 2.23 -16.72 29.68
C GLY A 260 3.35 -16.01 28.91
N LYS A 261 3.53 -16.29 27.62
CA LYS A 261 4.53 -15.63 26.77
C LYS A 261 3.87 -14.86 25.64
N ALA A 262 4.37 -13.66 25.37
CA ALA A 262 3.95 -12.89 24.21
C ALA A 262 4.46 -13.56 22.92
N ILE A 263 3.54 -13.95 22.04
CA ILE A 263 3.83 -14.59 20.75
C ILE A 263 3.55 -13.67 19.56
N GLY A 264 3.17 -12.43 19.81
CA GLY A 264 2.88 -11.45 18.77
C GLY A 264 2.16 -10.25 19.32
N HIS A 265 1.75 -9.35 18.41
CA HIS A 265 1.04 -8.13 18.78
C HIS A 265 0.09 -7.67 17.67
N VAL A 266 -0.90 -6.87 18.04
CA VAL A 266 -1.80 -6.17 17.12
C VAL A 266 -1.07 -4.99 16.49
N THR A 267 -1.18 -4.84 15.16
CA THR A 267 -0.53 -3.75 14.40
C THR A 267 -1.52 -2.70 13.96
N SER A 268 -2.78 -3.10 13.73
CA SER A 268 -3.86 -2.19 13.35
C SER A 268 -5.18 -2.76 13.85
N THR A 269 -6.05 -1.92 14.36
CA THR A 269 -7.33 -2.36 14.94
C THR A 269 -8.43 -1.32 14.75
N TYR A 270 -9.62 -1.79 14.34
CA TYR A 270 -10.75 -0.91 14.05
C TYR A 270 -12.09 -1.63 14.30
N PHE A 271 -13.13 -0.84 14.57
CA PHE A 271 -14.50 -1.32 14.35
C PHE A 271 -14.86 -1.07 12.88
N SER A 272 -15.15 -2.13 12.13
CA SER A 272 -15.60 -2.05 10.75
C SER A 272 -17.09 -1.83 10.66
N PRO A 273 -17.56 -0.66 10.17
CA PRO A 273 -18.99 -0.43 9.91
C PRO A 273 -19.55 -1.35 8.83
N THR A 274 -18.73 -1.72 7.86
CA THR A 274 -19.07 -2.62 6.74
C THR A 274 -19.39 -4.02 7.26
N LEU A 275 -18.52 -4.56 8.11
CA LEU A 275 -18.63 -5.91 8.68
C LEU A 275 -19.43 -5.93 9.98
N LYS A 276 -19.75 -4.78 10.56
CA LYS A 276 -20.45 -4.57 11.84
C LYS A 276 -19.78 -5.33 12.99
N ARG A 277 -18.45 -5.26 13.02
CA ARG A 277 -17.63 -5.92 14.03
C ARG A 277 -16.23 -5.34 14.13
N SER A 278 -15.55 -5.65 15.24
CA SER A 278 -14.13 -5.41 15.38
C SER A 278 -13.31 -6.31 14.44
N ILE A 279 -12.32 -5.71 13.80
CA ILE A 279 -11.27 -6.35 13.01
C ILE A 279 -9.91 -5.86 13.48
N ALA A 280 -8.89 -6.68 13.38
CA ALA A 280 -7.52 -6.25 13.60
C ALA A 280 -6.55 -7.00 12.69
N LEU A 281 -5.42 -6.37 12.37
CA LEU A 281 -4.25 -6.99 11.78
C LEU A 281 -3.21 -7.19 12.89
N GLY A 282 -2.39 -8.21 12.79
CA GLY A 282 -1.35 -8.46 13.77
C GLY A 282 -0.25 -9.36 13.25
N LEU A 283 0.90 -9.25 13.88
CA LEU A 283 2.08 -10.06 13.62
C LEU A 283 2.20 -11.14 14.71
N ILE A 284 1.91 -12.38 14.37
CA ILE A 284 1.84 -13.53 15.30
C ILE A 284 2.85 -14.60 14.91
N GLU A 285 3.58 -15.16 15.87
CA GLU A 285 4.50 -16.27 15.66
C GLU A 285 3.79 -17.46 15.00
N ASN A 286 4.34 -17.90 13.85
CA ASN A 286 3.75 -18.95 13.03
C ASN A 286 2.26 -18.70 12.70
N GLY A 287 1.90 -17.42 12.50
CA GLY A 287 0.52 -16.94 12.51
C GLY A 287 -0.37 -17.62 11.46
N ARG A 288 0.14 -17.83 10.24
CA ARG A 288 -0.65 -18.44 9.16
C ARG A 288 -1.04 -19.88 9.44
N SER A 289 -0.22 -20.64 10.17
CA SER A 289 -0.57 -22.01 10.58
C SER A 289 -1.60 -22.04 11.72
N ARG A 290 -1.80 -20.92 12.41
CA ARG A 290 -2.76 -20.76 13.49
C ARG A 290 -4.15 -20.37 13.02
N LYS A 291 -4.37 -20.25 11.71
CA LYS A 291 -5.68 -19.91 11.15
C LYS A 291 -6.78 -20.83 11.69
N GLY A 292 -7.82 -20.20 12.23
CA GLY A 292 -8.95 -20.89 12.85
C GLY A 292 -8.82 -21.10 14.38
N SER A 293 -7.62 -20.96 14.96
CA SER A 293 -7.42 -21.00 16.40
C SER A 293 -7.89 -19.73 17.10
N THR A 294 -8.15 -19.83 18.39
CA THR A 294 -8.45 -18.68 19.26
C THR A 294 -7.24 -18.43 20.14
N LEU A 295 -6.81 -17.18 20.21
CA LEU A 295 -5.73 -16.71 21.08
C LEU A 295 -6.27 -15.72 22.10
N GLU A 296 -5.54 -15.62 23.20
CA GLU A 296 -5.73 -14.61 24.22
C GLU A 296 -4.92 -13.35 23.88
N PHE A 297 -5.53 -12.18 24.00
CA PHE A 297 -4.91 -10.88 23.85
C PHE A 297 -4.97 -10.13 25.18
N GLU A 298 -3.82 -9.89 25.74
CA GLU A 298 -3.69 -9.23 27.03
C GLU A 298 -3.87 -7.72 26.87
N ILE A 299 -4.91 -7.17 27.54
CA ILE A 299 -5.19 -5.73 27.58
C ILE A 299 -4.51 -5.08 28.77
N SER A 300 -4.55 -5.79 29.89
CA SER A 300 -3.89 -5.41 31.15
C SER A 300 -3.62 -6.67 31.98
N SER A 301 -2.92 -6.51 33.09
CA SER A 301 -2.67 -7.64 34.02
C SER A 301 -3.93 -8.31 34.59
N LYS A 302 -5.12 -7.76 34.31
CA LYS A 302 -6.41 -8.26 34.85
C LYS A 302 -7.46 -8.50 33.77
N GLU A 303 -7.18 -8.10 32.52
CA GLU A 303 -8.17 -8.17 31.45
C GLU A 303 -7.54 -8.70 30.16
N SER A 304 -8.23 -9.66 29.56
CA SER A 304 -7.90 -10.22 28.26
C SER A 304 -9.12 -10.27 27.34
N ILE A 305 -8.88 -10.23 26.04
CA ILE A 305 -9.88 -10.44 25.01
C ILE A 305 -9.46 -11.66 24.19
N PHE A 306 -10.42 -12.58 23.96
CA PHE A 306 -10.19 -13.73 23.08
C PHE A 306 -10.58 -13.39 21.66
N ALA A 307 -9.72 -13.76 20.71
CA ALA A 307 -9.94 -13.49 19.30
C ALA A 307 -9.48 -14.65 18.43
N LYS A 308 -10.16 -14.82 17.31
CA LYS A 308 -9.89 -15.88 16.32
C LYS A 308 -8.91 -15.38 15.28
N ILE A 309 -7.91 -16.19 14.95
CA ILE A 309 -6.97 -15.92 13.86
C ILE A 309 -7.60 -16.31 12.52
N VAL A 310 -7.55 -15.39 11.57
CA VAL A 310 -8.14 -15.52 10.23
C VAL A 310 -7.18 -14.97 9.16
N ASP A 311 -7.59 -15.03 7.89
CA ASP A 311 -6.87 -14.33 6.83
C ASP A 311 -6.94 -12.80 7.04
N PRO A 312 -5.92 -12.05 6.65
CA PRO A 312 -5.89 -10.59 6.82
C PRO A 312 -6.90 -9.85 5.93
N ASN A 313 -7.40 -10.48 4.86
CA ASN A 313 -8.44 -9.91 4.01
C ASN A 313 -9.83 -10.28 4.55
N PHE A 314 -10.51 -9.32 5.16
CA PHE A 314 -11.81 -9.53 5.80
C PHE A 314 -12.99 -9.27 4.86
N TYR A 315 -12.79 -8.47 3.81
CA TYR A 315 -13.86 -8.00 2.96
C TYR A 315 -13.49 -8.04 1.48
N ASP A 316 -14.39 -8.56 0.64
CA ASP A 316 -14.22 -8.65 -0.81
C ASP A 316 -12.85 -9.28 -1.21
N PRO A 317 -12.58 -10.53 -0.82
CA PRO A 317 -11.27 -11.17 -1.05
C PRO A 317 -10.91 -11.27 -2.54
N GLU A 318 -11.91 -11.39 -3.42
CA GLU A 318 -11.72 -11.45 -4.87
C GLU A 318 -11.41 -10.09 -5.51
N GLY A 319 -11.59 -8.98 -4.78
CA GLY A 319 -11.34 -7.64 -5.29
C GLY A 319 -12.37 -7.11 -6.29
N ALA A 320 -13.56 -7.73 -6.35
CA ALA A 320 -14.61 -7.36 -7.31
C ALA A 320 -15.06 -5.90 -7.19
N LYS A 321 -15.00 -5.32 -5.99
CA LYS A 321 -15.35 -3.91 -5.76
C LYS A 321 -14.41 -2.92 -6.46
N GLN A 322 -13.19 -3.32 -6.76
CA GLN A 322 -12.20 -2.48 -7.45
C GLN A 322 -12.47 -2.39 -8.96
N ASP A 323 -13.20 -3.33 -9.51
CA ASP A 323 -13.52 -3.34 -10.95
C ASP A 323 -14.70 -2.43 -11.30
N GLY A 324 -15.63 -2.23 -10.39
CA GLY A 324 -16.76 -1.31 -10.51
C GLY A 324 -17.93 -1.87 -11.29
#